data_2cf193bb161a2043c75b6ed5c019d092
#
_entry.id   2cf193bb161a2043c75b6ed5c019d092
#
_cell.length_a   1.000
_cell.length_b   1.000
_cell.length_c   1.000
_cell.angle_alpha   90.00
_cell.angle_beta   90.00
_cell.angle_gamma   90.00
#
_symmetry.space_group_name_H-M   'P 1'
#
loop_
_entity.id
_entity.type
_entity.pdbx_description
1 polymer ?
#
loop_
_entity_poly.entity_id
_entity_poly.type
_entity_poly.pdbx_seq_one_letter_code
_entity_poly.pdbx_strand_id
1 'polypeptide(L)'
;MPEGLRIRERHEDAYAWALGQAARLRRGGAGLKGLDRAELSDFLEEWAEEMLSGARSQLVNLMAHAAKVARSRNPAVIGHWRSECVEFHDRLIEEYRASMRDRIDMASLWRRARRKVEASFADHGEPAPALPPDCPFTLDELIDPELDVERLVAKLRSAE
;
A
#
# COMPACT_ATOMS: atom_id res chain seq x y z
N MET A 1 -14.28 -8.12 -28.49
CA MET A 1 -14.06 -6.87 -27.75
C MET A 1 -13.21 -5.95 -28.57
N PRO A 2 -13.60 -4.71 -28.84
CA PRO A 2 -12.79 -3.76 -29.61
C PRO A 2 -11.51 -3.40 -28.82
N GLU A 3 -10.41 -3.27 -29.54
CA GLU A 3 -9.04 -3.05 -29.01
C GLU A 3 -8.96 -1.82 -28.09
N GLY A 4 -9.70 -0.76 -28.42
CA GLY A 4 -9.75 0.46 -27.59
C GLY A 4 -10.36 0.28 -26.21
N LEU A 5 -11.23 -0.70 -25.99
CA LEU A 5 -11.81 -1.01 -24.68
C LEU A 5 -10.78 -1.70 -23.76
N ARG A 6 -9.93 -2.58 -24.32
CA ARG A 6 -8.88 -3.29 -23.56
C ARG A 6 -7.75 -2.36 -23.10
N ILE A 7 -7.41 -1.36 -23.91
CA ILE A 7 -6.41 -0.35 -23.54
C ILE A 7 -6.95 0.53 -22.41
N ARG A 8 -8.23 0.92 -22.46
CA ARG A 8 -8.88 1.71 -21.42
C ARG A 8 -8.93 0.96 -20.08
N GLU A 9 -9.36 -0.32 -20.07
CA GLU A 9 -9.38 -1.16 -18.87
C GLU A 9 -8.01 -1.27 -18.19
N ARG A 10 -6.93 -1.42 -18.97
CA ARG A 10 -5.56 -1.47 -18.43
C ARG A 10 -5.13 -0.15 -17.79
N HIS A 11 -5.52 0.99 -18.34
CA HIS A 11 -5.18 2.30 -17.79
C HIS A 11 -5.99 2.63 -16.53
N GLU A 12 -7.22 2.13 -16.44
CA GLU A 12 -8.10 2.38 -15.30
C GLU A 12 -7.71 1.50 -14.10
N ASP A 13 -7.49 0.20 -14.32
CA ASP A 13 -7.08 -0.74 -13.27
C ASP A 13 -6.13 -1.82 -13.84
N ALA A 14 -4.84 -1.51 -13.86
CA ALA A 14 -3.81 -2.41 -14.38
C ALA A 14 -3.70 -3.72 -13.59
N TYR A 15 -3.95 -3.68 -12.29
CA TYR A 15 -3.93 -4.86 -11.43
C TYR A 15 -5.03 -5.86 -11.81
N ALA A 16 -6.28 -5.41 -11.86
CA ALA A 16 -7.41 -6.26 -12.25
C ALA A 16 -7.25 -6.74 -13.70
N TRP A 17 -6.77 -5.87 -14.60
CA TRP A 17 -6.51 -6.24 -16.00
C TRP A 17 -5.47 -7.38 -16.10
N ALA A 18 -4.34 -7.30 -15.38
CA ALA A 18 -3.29 -8.31 -15.40
C ALA A 18 -3.82 -9.67 -14.93
N LEU A 19 -4.53 -9.72 -13.81
CA LEU A 19 -5.16 -10.95 -13.30
C LEU A 19 -6.19 -11.52 -14.30
N GLY A 20 -6.98 -10.65 -14.93
CA GLY A 20 -7.93 -11.04 -15.95
C GLY A 20 -7.27 -11.66 -17.19
N GLN A 21 -6.13 -11.11 -17.65
CA GLN A 21 -5.35 -11.68 -18.76
C GLN A 21 -4.73 -13.03 -18.37
N ALA A 22 -4.13 -13.13 -17.19
CA ALA A 22 -3.59 -14.38 -16.67
C ALA A 22 -4.65 -15.51 -16.68
N ALA A 23 -5.84 -15.21 -16.15
CA ALA A 23 -6.95 -16.17 -16.14
C ALA A 23 -7.42 -16.57 -17.55
N ARG A 24 -7.37 -15.66 -18.53
CA ARG A 24 -7.70 -15.96 -19.94
C ARG A 24 -6.65 -16.86 -20.59
N LEU A 25 -5.37 -16.60 -20.34
CA LEU A 25 -4.27 -17.43 -20.85
C LEU A 25 -4.35 -18.85 -20.31
N ARG A 26 -4.66 -19.05 -19.03
CA ARG A 26 -4.84 -20.38 -18.41
C ARG A 26 -6.01 -21.17 -19.02
N ARG A 27 -7.13 -20.50 -19.30
CA ARG A 27 -8.29 -21.15 -19.95
C ARG A 27 -8.02 -21.62 -21.38
N GLY A 28 -7.04 -21.03 -22.04
CA GLY A 28 -6.68 -21.39 -23.40
C GLY A 28 -7.64 -20.84 -24.47
N GLY A 29 -7.27 -21.05 -25.74
CA GLY A 29 -8.06 -20.67 -26.90
C GLY A 29 -7.28 -20.95 -28.20
N ALA A 30 -8.00 -21.07 -29.31
CA ALA A 30 -7.38 -21.21 -30.63
C ALA A 30 -6.64 -19.93 -31.02
N GLY A 31 -5.43 -20.02 -31.60
CA GLY A 31 -4.69 -18.87 -32.13
C GLY A 31 -3.41 -18.48 -31.39
N LEU A 32 -3.07 -19.15 -30.28
CA LEU A 32 -1.86 -18.85 -29.50
C LEU A 32 -0.73 -19.87 -29.74
N LYS A 33 -0.59 -20.36 -30.95
CA LYS A 33 0.50 -21.28 -31.32
C LYS A 33 1.87 -20.59 -31.17
N GLY A 34 2.78 -21.25 -30.45
CA GLY A 34 4.14 -20.74 -30.24
C GLY A 34 4.29 -19.80 -29.01
N LEU A 35 3.23 -19.54 -28.28
CA LEU A 35 3.32 -18.80 -27.01
C LEU A 35 3.28 -19.77 -25.83
N ASP A 36 4.20 -19.63 -24.89
CA ASP A 36 4.10 -20.27 -23.58
C ASP A 36 3.08 -19.52 -22.72
N ARG A 37 1.85 -20.06 -22.73
CA ARG A 37 0.73 -19.44 -22.03
C ARG A 37 0.85 -19.54 -20.53
N ALA A 38 1.50 -20.59 -20.02
CA ALA A 38 1.71 -20.78 -18.60
C ALA A 38 2.69 -19.70 -18.10
N GLU A 39 3.83 -19.56 -18.75
CA GLU A 39 4.85 -18.56 -18.42
C GLU A 39 4.29 -17.13 -18.48
N LEU A 40 3.53 -16.79 -19.53
CA LEU A 40 2.89 -15.48 -19.65
C LEU A 40 1.83 -15.24 -18.59
N SER A 41 1.09 -16.27 -18.20
CA SER A 41 0.11 -16.18 -17.12
C SER A 41 0.79 -15.92 -15.78
N ASP A 42 1.85 -16.65 -15.49
CA ASP A 42 2.63 -16.51 -14.26
C ASP A 42 3.27 -15.12 -14.17
N PHE A 43 3.87 -14.65 -15.27
CA PHE A 43 4.43 -13.27 -15.34
C PHE A 43 3.39 -12.19 -15.03
N LEU A 44 2.18 -12.32 -15.58
CA LEU A 44 1.12 -11.32 -15.31
C LEU A 44 0.63 -11.36 -13.86
N GLU A 45 0.62 -12.54 -13.22
CA GLU A 45 0.27 -12.66 -11.80
C GLU A 45 1.36 -12.11 -10.90
N GLU A 46 2.63 -12.37 -11.21
CA GLU A 46 3.78 -11.79 -10.51
C GLU A 46 3.75 -10.26 -10.61
N TRP A 47 3.50 -9.72 -11.79
CA TRP A 47 3.39 -8.27 -11.99
C TRP A 47 2.23 -7.66 -11.20
N ALA A 48 1.07 -8.33 -11.14
CA ALA A 48 -0.05 -7.90 -10.30
C ALA A 48 0.33 -7.91 -8.80
N GLU A 49 1.03 -8.96 -8.33
CA GLU A 49 1.47 -9.04 -6.94
C GLU A 49 2.52 -7.96 -6.60
N GLU A 50 3.42 -7.60 -7.52
CA GLU A 50 4.34 -6.47 -7.35
C GLU A 50 3.60 -5.15 -7.16
N MET A 51 2.58 -4.87 -7.99
CA MET A 51 1.75 -3.67 -7.83
C MET A 51 1.06 -3.63 -6.46
N LEU A 52 0.48 -4.75 -6.03
CA LEU A 52 -0.16 -4.87 -4.73
C LEU A 52 0.85 -4.72 -3.57
N SER A 53 2.05 -5.27 -3.73
CA SER A 53 3.15 -5.13 -2.76
C SER A 53 3.60 -3.68 -2.63
N GLY A 54 3.65 -2.94 -3.73
CA GLY A 54 3.90 -1.49 -3.76
C GLY A 54 2.90 -0.74 -2.89
N ALA A 55 1.61 -0.86 -3.19
CA ALA A 55 0.54 -0.20 -2.42
C ALA A 55 0.57 -0.57 -0.91
N ARG A 56 0.79 -1.85 -0.59
CA ARG A 56 0.96 -2.29 0.81
C ARG A 56 2.17 -1.64 1.49
N SER A 57 3.25 -1.45 0.77
CA SER A 57 4.46 -0.81 1.30
C SER A 57 4.24 0.66 1.60
N GLN A 58 3.51 1.38 0.74
CA GLN A 58 3.15 2.78 1.00
C GLN A 58 2.24 2.90 2.23
N LEU A 59 1.24 2.01 2.38
CA LEU A 59 0.38 1.96 3.57
C LEU A 59 1.19 1.76 4.86
N VAL A 60 2.11 0.81 4.87
CA VAL A 60 2.99 0.55 6.02
C VAL A 60 3.85 1.76 6.35
N ASN A 61 4.45 2.39 5.33
CA ASN A 61 5.31 3.56 5.54
C ASN A 61 4.52 4.77 6.04
N LEU A 62 3.36 5.05 5.46
CA LEU A 62 2.48 6.14 5.90
C LEU A 62 2.09 5.97 7.37
N MET A 63 1.59 4.79 7.75
CA MET A 63 1.21 4.50 9.14
C MET A 63 2.40 4.58 10.11
N ALA A 64 3.56 4.05 9.71
CA ALA A 64 4.77 4.10 10.54
C ALA A 64 5.25 5.53 10.74
N HIS A 65 5.25 6.37 9.69
CA HIS A 65 5.70 7.76 9.81
C HIS A 65 4.70 8.62 10.59
N ALA A 66 3.40 8.41 10.42
CA ALA A 66 2.39 9.05 11.28
C ALA A 66 2.60 8.68 12.76
N ALA A 67 2.93 7.42 13.05
CA ALA A 67 3.21 6.98 14.41
C ALA A 67 4.52 7.59 14.98
N LYS A 68 5.57 7.72 14.17
CA LYS A 68 6.80 8.43 14.58
C LYS A 68 6.51 9.89 14.91
N VAL A 69 5.75 10.60 14.05
CA VAL A 69 5.34 11.99 14.31
C VAL A 69 4.53 12.11 15.59
N ALA A 70 3.61 11.16 15.84
CA ALA A 70 2.76 11.19 17.02
C ALA A 70 3.53 10.97 18.34
N ARG A 71 4.59 10.19 18.32
CA ARG A 71 5.30 9.69 19.51
C ARG A 71 6.68 10.30 19.74
N SER A 72 7.30 10.90 18.72
CA SER A 72 8.60 11.53 18.88
C SER A 72 8.53 12.80 19.73
N ARG A 73 9.55 13.00 20.55
CA ARG A 73 9.79 14.22 21.31
C ARG A 73 10.84 15.13 20.67
N ASN A 74 11.46 14.67 19.57
CA ASN A 74 12.52 15.41 18.88
C ASN A 74 11.93 16.26 17.74
N PRO A 75 11.81 17.60 17.91
CA PRO A 75 11.23 18.47 16.90
C PRO A 75 12.06 18.52 15.61
N ALA A 76 13.35 18.20 15.65
CA ALA A 76 14.23 18.26 14.48
C ALA A 76 13.85 17.21 13.40
N VAL A 77 13.27 16.09 13.79
CA VAL A 77 12.90 15.00 12.85
C VAL A 77 11.42 15.01 12.47
N ILE A 78 10.57 15.66 13.26
CA ILE A 78 9.11 15.65 13.06
C ILE A 78 8.72 16.25 11.70
N GLY A 79 9.35 17.36 11.31
CA GLY A 79 9.08 18.03 10.03
C GLY A 79 9.40 17.12 8.85
N HIS A 80 10.54 16.44 8.90
CA HIS A 80 10.96 15.48 7.88
C HIS A 80 9.97 14.31 7.77
N TRP A 81 9.60 13.69 8.89
CA TRP A 81 8.64 12.57 8.88
C TRP A 81 7.23 12.97 8.41
N ARG A 82 6.81 14.23 8.63
CA ARG A 82 5.56 14.75 8.06
C ARG A 82 5.64 14.85 6.54
N SER A 83 6.75 15.35 6.01
CA SER A 83 6.95 15.39 4.54
C SER A 83 6.95 13.99 3.94
N GLU A 84 7.58 13.03 4.60
CA GLU A 84 7.55 11.63 4.16
C GLU A 84 6.13 11.03 4.21
N CYS A 85 5.29 11.39 5.19
CA CYS A 85 3.88 10.97 5.18
C CYS A 85 3.15 11.44 3.93
N VAL A 86 3.36 12.68 3.51
CA VAL A 86 2.76 13.22 2.28
C VAL A 86 3.26 12.45 1.07
N GLU A 87 4.57 12.24 0.95
CA GLU A 87 5.15 11.48 -0.18
C GLU A 87 4.62 10.04 -0.25
N PHE A 88 4.50 9.34 0.88
CA PHE A 88 3.96 7.98 0.90
C PHE A 88 2.47 7.96 0.56
N HIS A 89 1.72 8.97 0.99
CA HIS A 89 0.32 9.10 0.64
C HIS A 89 0.14 9.37 -0.87
N ASP A 90 0.90 10.31 -1.44
CA ASP A 90 0.85 10.61 -2.87
C ASP A 90 1.13 9.35 -3.71
N ARG A 91 2.19 8.61 -3.38
CA ARG A 91 2.50 7.33 -4.03
C ARG A 91 1.41 6.29 -3.83
N LEU A 92 0.80 6.22 -2.64
CA LEU A 92 -0.31 5.30 -2.38
C LEU A 92 -1.49 5.59 -3.30
N ILE A 93 -1.87 6.86 -3.47
CA ILE A 93 -2.96 7.25 -4.36
C ILE A 93 -2.64 6.90 -5.82
N GLU A 94 -1.38 7.03 -6.24
CA GLU A 94 -0.95 6.64 -7.59
C GLU A 94 -0.96 5.13 -7.81
N GLU A 95 -0.56 4.34 -6.82
CA GLU A 95 -0.37 2.88 -6.93
C GLU A 95 -1.65 2.09 -6.61
N TYR A 96 -2.48 2.56 -5.66
CA TYR A 96 -3.67 1.85 -5.22
C TYR A 96 -4.74 1.76 -6.32
N ARG A 97 -5.38 0.59 -6.39
CA ARG A 97 -6.56 0.35 -7.24
C ARG A 97 -7.67 -0.30 -6.40
N ALA A 98 -8.92 0.03 -6.70
CA ALA A 98 -10.07 -0.45 -5.93
C ALA A 98 -10.13 -1.99 -5.87
N SER A 99 -9.70 -2.68 -6.92
CA SER A 99 -9.61 -4.14 -6.99
C SER A 99 -8.58 -4.77 -6.03
N MET A 100 -7.68 -3.98 -5.44
CA MET A 100 -6.72 -4.45 -4.44
C MET A 100 -7.34 -4.56 -3.03
N ARG A 101 -8.50 -3.95 -2.79
CA ARG A 101 -9.10 -3.78 -1.46
C ARG A 101 -9.16 -5.08 -0.67
N ASP A 102 -9.71 -6.13 -1.26
CA ASP A 102 -9.91 -7.43 -0.59
C ASP A 102 -8.60 -8.19 -0.30
N ARG A 103 -7.49 -7.70 -0.85
CA ARG A 103 -6.15 -8.26 -0.65
C ARG A 103 -5.33 -7.47 0.38
N ILE A 104 -5.90 -6.43 0.99
CA ILE A 104 -5.24 -5.56 1.98
C ILE A 104 -5.74 -5.92 3.38
N ASP A 105 -4.88 -6.55 4.17
CA ASP A 105 -5.10 -6.83 5.58
C ASP A 105 -4.48 -5.73 6.44
N MET A 106 -5.31 -4.78 6.86
CA MET A 106 -4.89 -3.61 7.66
C MET A 106 -4.25 -4.01 8.99
N ALA A 107 -4.72 -5.07 9.65
CA ALA A 107 -4.16 -5.54 10.91
C ALA A 107 -2.72 -6.07 10.71
N SER A 108 -2.49 -6.82 9.64
CA SER A 108 -1.14 -7.30 9.28
C SER A 108 -0.20 -6.15 8.92
N LEU A 109 -0.68 -5.16 8.13
CA LEU A 109 0.11 -4.00 7.75
C LEU A 109 0.45 -3.13 8.97
N TRP A 110 -0.49 -2.97 9.91
CA TRP A 110 -0.23 -2.25 11.16
C TRP A 110 0.84 -2.91 12.02
N ARG A 111 0.82 -4.24 12.17
CA ARG A 111 1.90 -4.97 12.87
C ARG A 111 3.27 -4.72 12.23
N ARG A 112 3.33 -4.64 10.90
CA ARG A 112 4.58 -4.29 10.17
C ARG A 112 5.01 -2.85 10.45
N ALA A 113 4.06 -1.91 10.44
CA ALA A 113 4.31 -0.50 10.72
C ALA A 113 4.86 -0.31 12.15
N ARG A 114 4.25 -0.95 13.14
CA ARG A 114 4.73 -0.91 14.54
C ARG A 114 6.17 -1.39 14.66
N ARG A 115 6.53 -2.52 14.07
CA ARG A 115 7.93 -3.01 14.07
C ARG A 115 8.90 -2.01 13.45
N LYS A 116 8.51 -1.32 12.37
CA LYS A 116 9.35 -0.25 11.79
C LYS A 116 9.55 0.92 12.74
N VAL A 117 8.52 1.31 13.47
CA VAL A 117 8.61 2.37 14.48
C VAL A 117 9.53 1.95 15.62
N GLU A 118 9.33 0.76 16.17
CA GLU A 118 10.15 0.21 17.25
C GLU A 118 11.64 0.15 16.86
N ALA A 119 11.96 -0.34 15.66
CA ALA A 119 13.32 -0.35 15.14
C ALA A 119 13.89 1.06 14.99
N SER A 120 13.13 2.00 14.44
CA SER A 120 13.57 3.38 14.27
C SER A 120 13.88 4.07 15.59
N PHE A 121 13.09 3.83 16.63
CA PHE A 121 13.34 4.40 17.96
C PHE A 121 14.58 3.78 18.61
N ALA A 122 14.74 2.46 18.49
CA ALA A 122 15.93 1.76 18.99
C ALA A 122 17.21 2.26 18.32
N ASP A 123 17.21 2.51 17.00
CA ASP A 123 18.34 3.05 16.27
C ASP A 123 18.77 4.45 16.75
N HIS A 124 17.83 5.20 17.31
CA HIS A 124 18.08 6.52 17.90
C HIS A 124 18.32 6.47 19.42
N GLY A 125 18.41 5.28 20.02
CA GLY A 125 18.59 5.10 21.46
C GLY A 125 17.37 5.53 22.28
N GLU A 126 16.21 5.63 21.67
CA GLU A 126 14.95 5.98 22.33
C GLU A 126 14.18 4.70 22.71
N PRO A 127 13.44 4.71 23.84
CA PRO A 127 12.60 3.57 24.21
C PRO A 127 11.48 3.37 23.18
N ALA A 128 11.08 2.11 22.96
CA ALA A 128 9.95 1.78 22.09
C ALA A 128 8.69 2.53 22.54
N PRO A 129 8.04 3.27 21.63
CA PRO A 129 6.85 4.03 22.00
C PRO A 129 5.65 3.11 22.20
N ALA A 130 4.76 3.49 23.13
CA ALA A 130 3.47 2.82 23.27
C ALA A 130 2.62 3.10 22.04
N LEU A 131 2.21 2.04 21.34
CA LEU A 131 1.33 2.09 20.17
C LEU A 131 0.14 1.15 20.38
N PRO A 132 -1.06 1.50 19.90
CA PRO A 132 -2.22 0.65 20.05
C PRO A 132 -1.96 -0.72 19.42
N PRO A 133 -2.42 -1.83 20.04
CA PRO A 133 -2.24 -3.18 19.50
C PRO A 133 -2.99 -3.37 18.19
N ASP A 134 -4.18 -2.80 18.08
CA ASP A 134 -5.03 -2.85 16.90
C ASP A 134 -4.79 -1.64 15.99
N CYS A 135 -5.05 -1.82 14.70
CA CYS A 135 -4.89 -0.75 13.71
C CYS A 135 -5.89 0.38 13.98
N PRO A 136 -5.44 1.60 14.30
CA PRO A 136 -6.36 2.71 14.56
C PRO A 136 -6.93 3.35 13.28
N PHE A 137 -6.48 2.90 12.11
CA PHE A 137 -6.83 3.46 10.81
C PHE A 137 -7.70 2.50 9.99
N THR A 138 -8.60 3.05 9.20
CA THR A 138 -9.29 2.33 8.13
C THR A 138 -8.56 2.50 6.80
N LEU A 139 -8.75 1.58 5.86
CA LEU A 139 -8.21 1.74 4.52
C LEU A 139 -8.78 2.97 3.83
N ASP A 140 -10.09 3.23 4.00
CA ASP A 140 -10.75 4.39 3.38
C ASP A 140 -10.17 5.73 3.85
N GLU A 141 -9.76 5.83 5.11
CA GLU A 141 -9.07 7.02 5.61
C GLU A 141 -7.72 7.23 4.95
N LEU A 142 -6.96 6.13 4.71
CA LEU A 142 -5.59 6.22 4.19
C LEU A 142 -5.54 6.43 2.68
N ILE A 143 -6.59 6.07 1.95
CA ILE A 143 -6.69 6.26 0.49
C ILE A 143 -7.54 7.48 0.11
N ASP A 144 -7.96 8.28 1.08
CA ASP A 144 -8.68 9.54 0.82
C ASP A 144 -7.71 10.55 0.18
N PRO A 145 -7.95 11.04 -1.04
CA PRO A 145 -7.09 12.03 -1.67
C PRO A 145 -6.92 13.33 -0.87
N GLU A 146 -7.89 13.66 -0.01
CA GLU A 146 -7.88 14.85 0.84
C GLU A 146 -7.37 14.52 2.26
N LEU A 147 -6.54 13.46 2.40
CA LEU A 147 -6.00 13.06 3.70
C LEU A 147 -5.21 14.19 4.36
N ASP A 148 -5.61 14.53 5.58
CA ASP A 148 -4.83 15.38 6.48
C ASP A 148 -3.98 14.51 7.41
N VAL A 149 -2.67 14.59 7.27
CA VAL A 149 -1.70 13.85 8.11
C VAL A 149 -1.89 14.15 9.60
N GLU A 150 -2.28 15.38 9.98
CA GLU A 150 -2.53 15.75 11.38
C GLU A 150 -3.71 14.99 11.98
N ARG A 151 -4.70 14.60 11.18
CA ARG A 151 -5.80 13.74 11.65
C ARG A 151 -5.30 12.35 12.05
N LEU A 152 -4.37 11.76 11.26
CA LEU A 152 -3.76 10.48 11.61
C LEU A 152 -2.93 10.58 12.89
N VAL A 153 -2.16 11.65 13.03
CA VAL A 153 -1.33 11.93 14.20
C VAL A 153 -2.20 12.13 15.46
N ALA A 154 -3.28 12.92 15.35
CA ALA A 154 -4.21 13.15 16.45
C ALA A 154 -4.88 11.84 16.91
N LYS A 155 -5.28 10.99 15.97
CA LYS A 155 -5.89 9.69 16.25
C LYS A 155 -4.96 8.77 17.04
N LEU A 156 -3.67 8.75 16.69
CA LEU A 156 -2.65 8.01 17.43
C LEU A 156 -2.38 8.57 18.81
N ARG A 157 -2.45 9.90 18.99
CA ARG A 157 -2.26 10.54 20.30
C ARG A 157 -3.42 10.26 21.26
N SER A 158 -4.63 10.10 20.73
CA SER A 158 -5.83 9.80 21.51
C SER A 158 -6.04 8.31 21.80
N ALA A 159 -5.32 7.43 21.12
CA ALA A 159 -5.38 5.98 21.31
C ALA A 159 -4.34 5.55 22.36
N GLU A 160 -4.59 5.86 23.64
CA GLU A 160 -3.83 5.37 24.79
C GLU A 160 -4.50 4.17 25.44
#